data_90b8174b8eacb80eb8e8b6712e2d875b
#
_entry.id   90b8174b8eacb80eb8e8b6712e2d875b
#
_cell.length_a   1.000
_cell.length_b   1.000
_cell.length_c   1.000
_cell.angle_alpha   90.00
_cell.angle_beta   90.00
_cell.angle_gamma   90.00
#
_symmetry.space_group_name_H-M   'P 1'
#
loop_
_entity.id
_entity.type
_entity.pdbx_description
1 polymer ?
#
loop_
_entity_poly.entity_id
_entity_poly.type
_entity_poly.pdbx_seq_one_letter_code
_entity_poly.pdbx_strand_id
1 'polypeptide(L)'
;QHMGAGGWHVQVDSDEYFPNFGAFARFLHRHSRWTAPGHPPIDVGAFWIPLFKQIDGGFLYVKDAYESFPLATNRPEYISARKSEHMTRFTRHCVFHQTWARPDEEVLAKISNWGHSSDFQAQRYFELWKSVNRHNYRDIHDFHPCYPEIWRSLGWTPGANISEFIQCYRQDHYTTVPAWLYLRRRLGQTRRSIFRQPIRPQQSKP
;
A
#
# COMPACT_ATOMS: atom_id res chain seq x y z
N GLN A 1 2.97 -12.08 23.02
CA GLN A 1 2.33 -10.85 22.52
C GLN A 1 2.41 -9.79 23.62
N HIS A 2 3.18 -8.72 23.38
CA HIS A 2 3.40 -7.67 24.37
C HIS A 2 2.33 -6.54 24.32
N MET A 3 1.45 -6.57 23.33
CA MET A 3 0.41 -5.56 23.15
C MET A 3 -0.96 -6.12 23.53
N GLY A 4 -1.35 -6.17 24.75
CA GLY A 4 -2.63 -6.61 25.31
C GLY A 4 -3.72 -7.12 24.33
N ALA A 5 -4.70 -7.83 24.84
CA ALA A 5 -5.86 -8.21 24.05
C ALA A 5 -6.88 -7.07 23.98
N GLY A 6 -7.56 -6.91 22.86
CA GLY A 6 -8.60 -5.91 22.64
C GLY A 6 -8.12 -4.64 21.93
N GLY A 7 -9.08 -3.84 21.47
CA GLY A 7 -8.80 -2.64 20.72
C GLY A 7 -8.38 -2.90 19.26
N TRP A 8 -7.89 -1.85 18.60
CA TRP A 8 -7.36 -1.92 17.26
C TRP A 8 -5.84 -2.05 17.28
N HIS A 9 -5.32 -3.03 16.57
CA HIS A 9 -3.90 -3.21 16.29
C HIS A 9 -3.61 -2.61 14.92
N VAL A 10 -2.78 -1.58 14.87
CA VAL A 10 -2.36 -0.92 13.63
C VAL A 10 -0.91 -1.27 13.36
N GLN A 11 -0.63 -1.82 12.17
CA GLN A 11 0.72 -2.13 11.74
C GLN A 11 1.12 -1.18 10.61
N VAL A 12 2.20 -0.42 10.86
CA VAL A 12 2.79 0.52 9.91
C VAL A 12 4.27 0.18 9.78
N ASP A 13 4.76 0.04 8.57
CA ASP A 13 6.18 -0.20 8.32
C ASP A 13 6.95 1.14 8.39
N SER A 14 8.24 1.07 8.62
CA SER A 14 9.10 2.26 8.82
C SER A 14 9.17 3.18 7.60
N ASP A 15 8.78 2.70 6.44
CA ASP A 15 8.72 3.42 5.16
C ASP A 15 7.29 3.74 4.69
N GLU A 16 6.33 3.72 5.62
CA GLU A 16 4.94 4.06 5.37
C GLU A 16 4.53 5.33 6.12
N TYR A 17 3.84 6.21 5.43
CA TYR A 17 3.48 7.53 5.93
C TYR A 17 2.02 7.85 5.66
N PHE A 18 1.30 8.27 6.69
CA PHE A 18 -0.08 8.69 6.52
C PHE A 18 -0.16 10.14 6.02
N PRO A 19 -0.90 10.41 4.94
CA PRO A 19 -1.27 11.78 4.62
C PRO A 19 -2.20 12.39 5.68
N ASN A 20 -3.02 11.58 6.36
CA ASN A 20 -3.93 12.04 7.40
C ASN A 20 -4.22 10.94 8.43
N PHE A 21 -3.27 10.68 9.33
CA PHE A 21 -3.44 9.70 10.40
C PHE A 21 -4.63 10.01 11.31
N GLY A 22 -4.88 11.29 11.63
CA GLY A 22 -6.00 11.68 12.48
C GLY A 22 -7.36 11.29 11.91
N ALA A 23 -7.54 11.34 10.58
CA ALA A 23 -8.76 10.86 9.94
C ALA A 23 -8.92 9.34 10.06
N PHE A 24 -7.84 8.58 9.90
CA PHE A 24 -7.85 7.14 10.08
C PHE A 24 -8.12 6.74 11.54
N ALA A 25 -7.47 7.38 12.48
CA ALA A 25 -7.71 7.15 13.91
C ALA A 25 -9.17 7.43 14.31
N ARG A 26 -9.77 8.52 13.83
CA ARG A 26 -11.19 8.81 14.03
C ARG A 26 -12.10 7.77 13.38
N PHE A 27 -11.72 7.21 12.24
CA PHE A 27 -12.45 6.10 11.62
C PHE A 27 -12.43 4.88 12.54
N LEU A 28 -11.27 4.46 13.03
CA LEU A 28 -11.14 3.33 13.95
C LEU A 28 -11.93 3.55 15.25
N HIS A 29 -11.85 4.75 15.82
CA HIS A 29 -12.61 5.10 17.03
C HIS A 29 -14.12 4.98 16.83
N ARG A 30 -14.66 5.48 15.72
CA ARG A 30 -16.09 5.35 15.40
C ARG A 30 -16.55 3.90 15.23
N HIS A 31 -15.62 3.00 14.93
CA HIS A 31 -15.88 1.57 14.76
C HIS A 31 -15.35 0.73 15.93
N SER A 32 -15.16 1.33 17.11
CA SER A 32 -14.65 0.63 18.30
C SER A 32 -15.50 -0.58 18.70
N ARG A 33 -16.82 -0.59 18.41
CA ARG A 33 -17.68 -1.76 18.63
C ARG A 33 -17.18 -3.03 17.91
N TRP A 34 -16.40 -2.89 16.83
CA TRP A 34 -15.83 -4.04 16.14
C TRP A 34 -14.71 -4.73 16.93
N THR A 35 -14.21 -4.09 17.99
CA THR A 35 -13.21 -4.68 18.89
C THR A 35 -13.81 -5.26 20.17
N ALA A 36 -15.14 -5.24 20.30
CA ALA A 36 -15.84 -5.81 21.46
C ALA A 36 -15.66 -7.32 21.53
N PRO A 37 -15.69 -7.92 22.74
CA PRO A 37 -15.69 -9.37 22.91
C PRO A 37 -16.79 -10.04 22.07
N GLY A 38 -16.45 -11.12 21.38
CA GLY A 38 -17.38 -11.86 20.52
C GLY A 38 -17.56 -11.30 19.10
N HIS A 39 -17.00 -10.11 18.79
CA HIS A 39 -17.00 -9.65 17.40
C HIS A 39 -16.12 -10.55 16.53
N PRO A 40 -16.56 -10.92 15.31
CA PRO A 40 -15.72 -11.68 14.39
C PRO A 40 -14.40 -10.99 14.09
N PRO A 41 -13.33 -11.75 13.83
CA PRO A 41 -12.06 -11.17 13.41
C PRO A 41 -12.20 -10.46 12.06
N ILE A 42 -11.71 -9.24 12.00
CA ILE A 42 -11.72 -8.41 10.78
C ILE A 42 -10.43 -7.63 10.65
N ASP A 43 -10.07 -7.38 9.40
CA ASP A 43 -9.04 -6.42 9.03
C ASP A 43 -9.67 -5.15 8.47
N VAL A 44 -9.00 -4.03 8.70
CA VAL A 44 -9.30 -2.74 8.06
C VAL A 44 -8.24 -2.48 7.01
N GLY A 45 -8.64 -2.39 5.75
CA GLY A 45 -7.74 -2.19 4.62
C GLY A 45 -7.65 -0.73 4.19
N ALA A 46 -6.48 -0.37 3.70
CA ALA A 46 -6.16 0.91 3.09
C ALA A 46 -5.53 0.70 1.70
N PHE A 47 -5.20 1.80 1.02
CA PHE A 47 -4.53 1.78 -0.28
C PHE A 47 -3.14 2.38 -0.20
N TRP A 48 -2.17 1.78 -0.89
CA TRP A 48 -0.86 2.39 -1.06
C TRP A 48 -0.85 3.43 -2.17
N ILE A 49 -0.09 4.49 -1.93
CA ILE A 49 0.41 5.41 -2.94
C ILE A 49 1.93 5.25 -2.94
N PRO A 50 2.49 4.45 -3.87
CA PRO A 50 3.92 4.24 -3.92
C PRO A 50 4.67 5.53 -4.28
N LEU A 51 5.68 5.89 -3.50
CA LEU A 51 6.64 6.92 -3.85
C LEU A 51 7.72 6.28 -4.72
N PHE A 52 7.79 6.74 -5.97
CA PHE A 52 8.62 6.12 -6.99
C PHE A 52 10.06 6.63 -6.97
N LYS A 53 10.25 7.95 -6.88
CA LYS A 53 11.59 8.54 -6.90
C LYS A 53 11.58 9.92 -6.27
N GLN A 54 12.62 10.24 -5.53
CA GLN A 54 12.93 11.61 -5.17
C GLN A 54 13.76 12.24 -6.31
N ILE A 55 13.34 13.38 -6.79
CA ILE A 55 14.02 14.17 -7.83
C ILE A 55 14.18 15.60 -7.33
N ASP A 56 14.92 16.42 -8.07
CA ASP A 56 15.13 17.82 -7.70
C ASP A 56 13.79 18.54 -7.44
N GLY A 57 13.69 19.07 -6.23
CA GLY A 57 12.53 19.85 -5.77
C GLY A 57 11.29 19.05 -5.39
N GLY A 58 11.30 17.70 -5.39
CA GLY A 58 10.14 16.95 -4.97
C GLY A 58 10.18 15.44 -5.19
N PHE A 59 9.00 14.83 -5.13
CA PHE A 59 8.83 13.39 -5.25
C PHE A 59 7.92 13.03 -6.42
N LEU A 60 8.30 11.99 -7.13
CA LEU A 60 7.43 11.27 -8.05
C LEU A 60 6.69 10.18 -7.28
N TYR A 61 5.39 10.09 -7.52
CA TYR A 61 4.53 9.07 -6.93
C TYR A 61 3.64 8.42 -8.00
N VAL A 62 3.20 7.20 -7.74
CA VAL A 62 2.32 6.49 -8.66
C VAL A 62 0.91 7.05 -8.54
N LYS A 63 0.39 7.59 -9.64
CA LYS A 63 -1.02 8.02 -9.72
C LYS A 63 -1.91 6.80 -9.89
N ASP A 64 -3.08 6.86 -9.28
CA ASP A 64 -4.10 5.82 -9.42
C ASP A 64 -3.58 4.40 -9.06
N ALA A 65 -2.65 4.32 -8.11
CA ALA A 65 -2.22 3.04 -7.57
C ALA A 65 -3.39 2.34 -6.86
N TYR A 66 -3.64 1.10 -7.26
CA TYR A 66 -4.79 0.33 -6.78
C TYR A 66 -4.41 -0.76 -5.78
N GLU A 67 -3.18 -0.77 -5.35
CA GLU A 67 -2.68 -1.72 -4.37
C GLU A 67 -3.30 -1.44 -3.01
N SER A 68 -3.82 -2.47 -2.41
CA SER A 68 -4.50 -2.38 -1.14
C SER A 68 -3.97 -3.44 -0.18
N PHE A 69 -3.93 -3.09 1.08
CA PHE A 69 -3.35 -3.93 2.12
C PHE A 69 -4.12 -3.84 3.43
N PRO A 70 -4.04 -4.85 4.31
CA PRO A 70 -4.52 -4.74 5.68
C PRO A 70 -3.65 -3.77 6.47
N LEU A 71 -4.26 -2.79 7.13
CA LEU A 71 -3.57 -1.75 7.89
C LEU A 71 -3.84 -1.86 9.39
N ALA A 72 -5.05 -2.27 9.76
CA ALA A 72 -5.41 -2.53 11.14
C ALA A 72 -6.24 -3.80 11.26
N THR A 73 -6.22 -4.40 12.45
CA THR A 73 -7.04 -5.57 12.78
C THR A 73 -7.58 -5.48 14.20
N ASN A 74 -8.73 -6.08 14.46
CA ASN A 74 -9.25 -6.29 15.81
C ASN A 74 -8.67 -7.56 16.47
N ARG A 75 -7.98 -8.42 15.69
CA ARG A 75 -7.35 -9.63 16.18
C ARG A 75 -6.04 -9.88 15.45
N PRO A 76 -4.88 -9.64 16.10
CA PRO A 76 -3.55 -9.73 15.48
C PRO A 76 -3.06 -11.20 15.38
N GLU A 77 -3.76 -11.99 14.58
CA GLU A 77 -3.42 -13.38 14.25
C GLU A 77 -2.93 -13.42 12.81
N TYR A 78 -1.62 -13.27 12.61
CA TYR A 78 -1.03 -13.19 11.28
C TYR A 78 -0.44 -14.54 10.84
N ILE A 79 -0.67 -14.90 9.58
CA ILE A 79 -0.06 -16.06 8.93
C ILE A 79 1.31 -15.66 8.38
N SER A 80 1.40 -14.51 7.74
CA SER A 80 2.67 -13.93 7.28
C SER A 80 2.56 -12.42 7.15
N ALA A 81 3.56 -11.68 7.59
CA ALA A 81 3.57 -10.23 7.59
C ALA A 81 2.26 -9.66 8.15
N ARG A 82 1.47 -8.93 7.35
CA ARG A 82 0.14 -8.39 7.72
C ARG A 82 -1.01 -9.26 7.26
N LYS A 83 -0.74 -10.41 6.66
CA LYS A 83 -1.79 -11.30 6.15
C LYS A 83 -2.38 -12.11 7.28
N SER A 84 -3.68 -11.97 7.46
CA SER A 84 -4.55 -12.85 8.22
C SER A 84 -5.53 -13.53 7.25
N GLU A 85 -6.29 -14.48 7.70
CA GLU A 85 -7.43 -15.01 6.93
C GLU A 85 -8.73 -14.25 7.22
N HIS A 86 -8.65 -13.16 7.93
CA HIS A 86 -9.79 -12.35 8.32
C HIS A 86 -10.41 -11.65 7.11
N MET A 87 -11.71 -11.39 7.22
CA MET A 87 -12.39 -10.57 6.23
C MET A 87 -11.88 -9.13 6.29
N THR A 88 -11.36 -8.60 5.19
CA THR A 88 -10.88 -7.23 5.13
C THR A 88 -12.02 -6.25 4.80
N ARG A 89 -12.23 -5.26 5.65
CA ARG A 89 -13.11 -4.11 5.40
C ARG A 89 -12.28 -2.97 4.83
N PHE A 90 -12.34 -2.75 3.52
CA PHE A 90 -11.64 -1.63 2.90
C PHE A 90 -12.23 -0.29 3.29
N THR A 91 -11.34 0.67 3.45
CA THR A 91 -11.66 2.09 3.64
C THR A 91 -11.21 2.88 2.41
N ARG A 92 -11.42 4.19 2.43
CA ARG A 92 -10.87 5.09 1.41
C ARG A 92 -9.53 5.71 1.80
N HIS A 93 -9.01 5.38 2.99
CA HIS A 93 -7.72 5.90 3.44
C HIS A 93 -6.58 5.39 2.58
N CYS A 94 -5.60 6.25 2.36
CA CYS A 94 -4.35 5.90 1.70
C CYS A 94 -3.16 6.13 2.62
N VAL A 95 -2.08 5.46 2.28
CA VAL A 95 -0.78 5.52 2.96
C VAL A 95 0.28 5.65 1.87
N PHE A 96 1.18 6.59 2.00
CA PHE A 96 2.37 6.65 1.15
C PHE A 96 3.31 5.52 1.54
N HIS A 97 3.82 4.82 0.56
CA HIS A 97 4.83 3.78 0.75
C HIS A 97 6.10 4.18 0.00
N GLN A 98 7.18 4.42 0.73
CA GLN A 98 8.48 4.81 0.16
C GLN A 98 9.16 3.62 -0.51
N THR A 99 8.49 3.09 -1.53
CA THR A 99 8.92 1.85 -2.21
C THR A 99 10.27 2.02 -2.87
N TRP A 100 10.40 3.04 -3.73
CA TRP A 100 11.56 3.26 -4.60
C TRP A 100 12.16 4.67 -4.46
N ALA A 101 11.53 5.57 -3.69
CA ALA A 101 12.01 6.93 -3.48
C ALA A 101 13.13 6.97 -2.42
N ARG A 102 14.26 6.34 -2.75
CA ARG A 102 15.43 6.14 -1.91
C ARG A 102 16.70 6.49 -2.72
N PRO A 103 17.87 6.62 -2.06
CA PRO A 103 19.16 6.69 -2.75
C PRO A 103 19.40 5.50 -3.68
N ASP A 104 20.18 5.70 -4.74
CA ASP A 104 20.45 4.70 -5.78
C ASP A 104 20.93 3.36 -5.20
N GLU A 105 21.83 3.41 -4.21
CA GLU A 105 22.40 2.22 -3.58
C GLU A 105 21.34 1.41 -2.82
N GLU A 106 20.42 2.08 -2.13
CA GLU A 106 19.34 1.43 -1.41
C GLU A 106 18.31 0.82 -2.37
N VAL A 107 18.00 1.50 -3.48
CA VAL A 107 17.11 0.98 -4.52
C VAL A 107 17.70 -0.27 -5.15
N LEU A 108 19.00 -0.24 -5.52
CA LEU A 108 19.68 -1.38 -6.10
C LEU A 108 19.71 -2.57 -5.13
N ALA A 109 20.04 -2.34 -3.86
CA ALA A 109 20.01 -3.37 -2.83
C ALA A 109 18.60 -3.94 -2.63
N LYS A 110 17.57 -3.09 -2.63
CA LYS A 110 16.17 -3.51 -2.51
C LYS A 110 15.74 -4.36 -3.70
N ILE A 111 16.07 -3.99 -4.93
CA ILE A 111 15.77 -4.75 -6.14
C ILE A 111 16.43 -6.13 -6.09
N SER A 112 17.71 -6.18 -5.72
CA SER A 112 18.48 -7.42 -5.68
C SER A 112 18.00 -8.39 -4.60
N ASN A 113 17.49 -7.88 -3.48
CA ASN A 113 17.01 -8.66 -2.34
C ASN A 113 15.51 -8.87 -2.30
N TRP A 114 14.77 -8.33 -3.27
CA TRP A 114 13.33 -8.48 -3.28
C TRP A 114 12.92 -9.92 -3.62
N GLY A 115 11.97 -10.48 -2.87
CA GLY A 115 11.50 -11.86 -3.07
C GLY A 115 10.93 -12.18 -4.45
N HIS A 116 10.71 -11.16 -5.28
CA HIS A 116 10.28 -11.25 -6.67
C HIS A 116 11.37 -10.83 -7.67
N SER A 117 12.63 -10.76 -7.25
CA SER A 117 13.75 -10.35 -8.12
C SER A 117 13.94 -11.26 -9.33
N SER A 118 13.50 -12.53 -9.24
CA SER A 118 13.48 -13.47 -10.36
C SER A 118 12.31 -13.27 -11.34
N ASP A 119 11.28 -12.51 -10.95
CA ASP A 119 10.05 -12.36 -11.72
C ASP A 119 10.17 -11.24 -12.79
N PHE A 120 11.24 -10.48 -12.77
CA PHE A 120 11.50 -9.38 -13.70
C PHE A 120 13.01 -9.14 -13.90
N GLN A 121 13.35 -8.38 -14.94
CA GLN A 121 14.74 -8.01 -15.23
C GLN A 121 15.18 -6.86 -14.31
N ALA A 122 15.66 -7.20 -13.12
CA ALA A 122 15.99 -6.25 -12.05
C ALA A 122 16.92 -5.11 -12.52
N GLN A 123 17.97 -5.43 -13.27
CA GLN A 123 18.91 -4.45 -13.79
C GLN A 123 18.24 -3.48 -14.77
N ARG A 124 17.45 -4.00 -15.70
CA ARG A 124 16.74 -3.17 -16.68
C ARG A 124 15.71 -2.25 -16.00
N TYR A 125 15.05 -2.74 -14.95
CA TYR A 125 14.13 -1.93 -14.19
C TYR A 125 14.84 -0.82 -13.42
N PHE A 126 16.00 -1.10 -12.85
CA PHE A 126 16.82 -0.10 -12.18
C PHE A 126 17.30 1.00 -13.16
N GLU A 127 17.71 0.63 -14.37
CA GLU A 127 18.06 1.57 -15.41
C GLU A 127 16.89 2.46 -15.83
N LEU A 128 15.69 1.87 -16.00
CA LEU A 128 14.47 2.64 -16.22
C LEU A 128 14.23 3.62 -15.06
N TRP A 129 14.23 3.13 -13.83
CA TRP A 129 14.04 3.97 -12.64
C TRP A 129 15.06 5.10 -12.59
N LYS A 130 16.33 4.81 -12.88
CA LYS A 130 17.41 5.80 -12.88
C LYS A 130 17.23 6.86 -13.94
N SER A 131 16.76 6.50 -15.13
CA SER A 131 16.54 7.42 -16.26
C SER A 131 15.39 8.41 -16.02
N VAL A 132 14.43 8.08 -15.13
CA VAL A 132 13.27 8.93 -14.87
C VAL A 132 13.67 10.19 -14.12
N ASN A 133 13.25 11.33 -14.63
CA ASN A 133 13.55 12.65 -14.10
C ASN A 133 12.36 13.62 -14.33
N ARG A 134 12.54 14.91 -13.99
CA ARG A 134 11.50 15.93 -14.08
C ARG A 134 11.00 16.19 -15.52
N HIS A 135 11.80 15.90 -16.52
CA HIS A 135 11.47 16.21 -17.91
C HIS A 135 10.69 15.08 -18.60
N ASN A 136 10.94 13.83 -18.19
CA ASN A 136 10.38 12.65 -18.86
C ASN A 136 9.37 11.82 -18.05
N TYR A 137 9.13 12.13 -16.76
CA TYR A 137 8.25 11.29 -15.93
C TYR A 137 6.82 11.17 -16.47
N ARG A 138 6.35 12.15 -17.26
CA ARG A 138 5.00 12.14 -17.84
C ARG A 138 4.84 11.15 -18.98
N ASP A 139 5.96 10.76 -19.59
CA ASP A 139 6.00 9.82 -20.71
C ASP A 139 6.15 8.36 -20.22
N ILE A 140 6.29 8.16 -18.90
CA ILE A 140 6.42 6.84 -18.29
C ILE A 140 5.03 6.28 -18.00
N HIS A 141 4.71 5.17 -18.66
CA HIS A 141 3.44 4.49 -18.54
C HIS A 141 3.64 3.00 -18.31
N ASP A 142 2.69 2.37 -17.58
CA ASP A 142 2.61 0.92 -17.39
C ASP A 142 3.96 0.31 -16.95
N PHE A 143 4.47 0.78 -15.81
CA PHE A 143 5.86 0.56 -15.39
C PHE A 143 6.02 -0.23 -14.08
N HIS A 144 4.99 -0.90 -13.56
CA HIS A 144 5.18 -1.78 -12.41
C HIS A 144 6.05 -2.98 -12.82
N PRO A 145 7.05 -3.38 -12.03
CA PRO A 145 8.03 -4.40 -12.43
C PRO A 145 7.42 -5.74 -12.81
N CYS A 146 6.39 -6.21 -12.09
CA CYS A 146 5.76 -7.51 -12.33
C CYS A 146 4.41 -7.41 -13.07
N TYR A 147 3.68 -6.31 -12.90
CA TYR A 147 2.32 -6.11 -13.44
C TYR A 147 2.20 -4.68 -14.00
N PRO A 148 2.77 -4.40 -15.17
CA PRO A 148 2.92 -3.04 -15.70
C PRO A 148 1.66 -2.19 -15.58
N GLU A 149 0.51 -2.77 -15.85
CA GLU A 149 -0.80 -2.10 -15.90
C GLU A 149 -1.31 -1.54 -14.55
N ILE A 150 -0.71 -1.94 -13.41
CA ILE A 150 -1.17 -1.41 -12.11
C ILE A 150 -0.51 -0.07 -11.73
N TRP A 151 0.60 0.29 -12.40
CA TRP A 151 1.26 1.60 -12.24
C TRP A 151 1.24 2.34 -13.57
N ARG A 152 0.13 3.01 -13.84
CA ARG A 152 -0.14 3.59 -15.18
C ARG A 152 0.59 4.89 -15.45
N SER A 153 0.81 5.73 -14.46
CA SER A 153 1.44 7.03 -14.65
C SER A 153 2.02 7.58 -13.37
N LEU A 154 2.94 8.51 -13.50
CA LEU A 154 3.55 9.23 -12.39
C LEU A 154 2.91 10.61 -12.19
N GLY A 155 2.77 10.99 -10.93
CA GLY A 155 2.54 12.36 -10.49
C GLY A 155 3.80 12.94 -9.88
N TRP A 156 3.84 14.26 -9.76
CA TRP A 156 4.90 14.97 -9.07
C TRP A 156 4.30 15.93 -8.04
N THR A 157 4.94 16.01 -6.87
CA THR A 157 4.59 16.98 -5.83
C THR A 157 5.88 17.51 -5.21
N PRO A 158 5.96 18.84 -4.93
CA PRO A 158 7.14 19.44 -4.31
C PRO A 158 7.36 18.95 -2.89
N GLY A 159 8.62 19.04 -2.43
CA GLY A 159 9.04 18.74 -1.05
C GLY A 159 10.50 18.30 -1.02
N ALA A 160 11.30 18.90 -0.15
CA ALA A 160 12.69 18.50 0.06
C ALA A 160 12.80 17.19 0.86
N ASN A 161 11.76 16.84 1.60
CA ASN A 161 11.65 15.62 2.41
C ASN A 161 10.21 15.11 2.40
N ILE A 162 10.01 13.92 2.97
CA ILE A 162 8.68 13.27 3.03
C ILE A 162 7.64 14.12 3.75
N SER A 163 8.01 14.82 4.81
CA SER A 163 7.06 15.65 5.59
C SER A 163 6.55 16.84 4.76
N GLU A 164 7.43 17.51 4.05
CA GLU A 164 7.07 18.60 3.14
C GLU A 164 6.25 18.08 1.96
N PHE A 165 6.67 16.96 1.35
CA PHE A 165 5.89 16.30 0.31
C PHE A 165 4.45 16.02 0.77
N ILE A 166 4.25 15.45 1.97
CA ILE A 166 2.92 15.17 2.52
C ILE A 166 2.12 16.46 2.70
N GLN A 167 2.76 17.51 3.19
CA GLN A 167 2.10 18.81 3.39
C GLN A 167 1.63 19.41 2.06
N CYS A 168 2.49 19.43 1.05
CA CYS A 168 2.15 19.92 -0.30
C CYS A 168 1.08 19.03 -0.97
N TYR A 169 1.24 17.71 -0.89
CA TYR A 169 0.26 16.77 -1.44
C TYR A 169 -1.14 16.99 -0.88
N ARG A 170 -1.26 17.26 0.43
CA ARG A 170 -2.56 17.51 1.08
C ARG A 170 -3.24 18.80 0.64
N GLN A 171 -2.49 19.78 0.14
CA GLN A 171 -3.06 21.04 -0.37
C GLN A 171 -3.73 20.82 -1.72
N ASP A 172 -3.13 19.99 -2.58
CA ASP A 172 -3.53 19.84 -3.97
C ASP A 172 -4.36 18.57 -4.23
N HIS A 173 -4.37 17.63 -3.30
CA HIS A 173 -4.98 16.32 -3.51
C HIS A 173 -5.85 15.87 -2.33
N TYR A 174 -6.83 15.03 -2.64
CA TYR A 174 -7.58 14.32 -1.61
C TYR A 174 -6.71 13.27 -0.94
N THR A 175 -6.75 13.21 0.39
CA THR A 175 -6.05 12.20 1.19
C THR A 175 -6.81 10.87 1.27
N THR A 176 -7.73 10.65 0.36
CA THR A 176 -8.54 9.43 0.25
C THR A 176 -8.69 9.05 -1.22
N VAL A 177 -8.70 7.77 -1.49
CA VAL A 177 -8.92 7.27 -2.85
C VAL A 177 -10.32 7.61 -3.37
N PRO A 178 -10.50 7.72 -4.69
CA PRO A 178 -11.80 7.95 -5.32
C PRO A 178 -12.85 6.92 -4.90
N ALA A 179 -14.10 7.35 -4.78
CA ALA A 179 -15.20 6.49 -4.34
C ALA A 179 -15.41 5.27 -5.26
N TRP A 180 -15.23 5.44 -6.57
CA TRP A 180 -15.40 4.37 -7.54
C TRP A 180 -14.36 3.24 -7.34
N LEU A 181 -13.13 3.57 -6.98
CA LEU A 181 -12.08 2.61 -6.69
C LEU A 181 -12.41 1.78 -5.45
N TYR A 182 -12.83 2.45 -4.39
CA TYR A 182 -13.30 1.80 -3.17
C TYR A 182 -14.48 0.85 -3.45
N LEU A 183 -15.48 1.29 -4.22
CA LEU A 183 -16.63 0.46 -4.59
C LEU A 183 -16.23 -0.75 -5.43
N ARG A 184 -15.36 -0.56 -6.43
CA ARG A 184 -14.83 -1.66 -7.24
C ARG A 184 -14.14 -2.73 -6.39
N ARG A 185 -13.32 -2.31 -5.40
CA ARG A 185 -12.63 -3.24 -4.51
C ARG A 185 -13.61 -3.99 -3.60
N ARG A 186 -14.59 -3.28 -3.08
CA ARG A 186 -15.63 -3.87 -2.24
C ARG A 186 -16.47 -4.90 -2.98
N LEU A 187 -16.89 -4.60 -4.20
CA LEU A 187 -17.64 -5.55 -5.05
C LEU A 187 -16.81 -6.78 -5.41
N GLY A 188 -15.51 -6.60 -5.69
CA GLY A 188 -14.61 -7.72 -5.93
C GLY A 188 -14.45 -8.66 -4.73
N GLN A 189 -14.51 -8.15 -3.51
CA GLN A 189 -14.50 -8.97 -2.30
C GLN A 189 -15.81 -9.75 -2.12
N THR A 190 -16.94 -9.10 -2.31
CA THR A 190 -18.25 -9.76 -2.21
C THR A 190 -18.33 -10.93 -3.19
N ARG A 191 -17.86 -10.76 -4.42
CA ARG A 191 -17.77 -11.87 -5.38
C ARG A 191 -16.89 -13.01 -4.88
N ARG A 192 -15.70 -12.71 -4.35
CA ARG A 192 -14.78 -13.75 -3.82
C ARG A 192 -15.34 -14.47 -2.60
N SER A 193 -16.10 -13.81 -1.74
CA SER A 193 -16.73 -14.44 -0.56
C SER A 193 -17.89 -15.36 -0.95
N ILE A 194 -18.62 -15.03 -2.01
CA ILE A 194 -19.73 -15.87 -2.51
C ILE A 194 -19.20 -17.09 -3.27
N PHE A 195 -18.07 -16.97 -3.96
CA PHE A 195 -17.46 -18.02 -4.79
C PHE A 195 -16.23 -18.70 -4.15
N ARG A 196 -15.98 -18.54 -2.86
CA ARG A 196 -14.94 -19.31 -2.18
C ARG A 196 -15.32 -20.80 -2.19
N GLN A 197 -14.77 -21.54 -3.14
CA GLN A 197 -14.59 -22.97 -2.93
C GLN A 197 -13.61 -23.17 -1.76
N PRO A 198 -13.86 -24.18 -0.89
CA PRO A 198 -12.92 -24.48 0.20
C PRO A 198 -11.54 -24.75 -0.42
N ILE A 199 -10.52 -24.05 0.08
CA ILE A 199 -9.13 -24.26 -0.31
C ILE A 199 -8.81 -25.71 0.02
N ARG A 200 -8.55 -26.54 -1.00
CA ARG A 200 -8.02 -27.89 -0.78
C ARG A 200 -6.66 -27.71 -0.09
N PRO A 201 -6.38 -28.38 1.05
CA PRO A 201 -5.06 -28.33 1.65
C PRO A 201 -4.04 -28.81 0.61
N GLN A 202 -3.00 -27.96 0.39
CA GLN A 202 -1.85 -28.39 -0.40
C GLN A 202 -1.27 -29.63 0.28
N GLN A 203 -1.38 -30.77 -0.39
CA GLN A 203 -0.63 -31.96 0.01
C GLN A 203 0.84 -31.62 -0.10
N SER A 204 1.53 -31.60 1.05
CA SER A 204 2.98 -31.59 1.09
C SER A 204 3.50 -32.72 0.21
N LYS A 205 4.21 -32.38 -0.88
CA LYS A 205 4.96 -33.38 -1.63
C LYS A 205 6.08 -33.91 -0.74
N PRO A 206 6.29 -35.24 -0.79
CA PRO A 206 7.34 -35.92 -0.02
C PRO A 206 8.74 -35.48 -0.42
#